data_032bad2a4c87021bf5b32484d2ab46d8
#
_entry.id   032bad2a4c87021bf5b32484d2ab46d8
#
_cell.length_a   1.000
_cell.length_b   1.000
_cell.length_c   1.000
_cell.angle_alpha   90.00
_cell.angle_beta   90.00
_cell.angle_gamma   90.00
#
_symmetry.space_group_name_H-M   'P 1'
#
loop_
_entity.id
_entity.type
_entity.pdbx_description
1 polymer ?
#
loop_
_entity_poly.entity_id
_entity_poly.type
_entity_poly.pdbx_seq_one_letter_code
_entity_poly.pdbx_strand_id
1 'polypeptide(L)'
;YQQGNNRINADIPGATDEIFKTLQEPGVLEFRDPSGKVVFTGADIKDAQPATGSDQQTGTNESVVELTLTADAKDKFGEYTAAHIGEVLAIYYNDEAISKPTINGAITGGTAQITGMKDFEEAKALASSIRIGTLDLELKQLQAKEVSAKLGATALETSLIAAGIGIVLVIIFMTVMYLIPGLASGIALIIYTALVLLTIKAFGITLTLPGIAGVILSIGMAVDANVIIFARIREEIASGKTVQSAMKIGFEKATSAVVDGNVTTFIAAVVLGFLGSGSVKGFAYTLGIGIVLSMFTAMVITRFILKAFYALGIKDPKFYGKQVERKPIDFVGKKAIFIAI
;
A
#
# COMPACT_ATOMS: atom_id res chain seq x y z
N TYR A 1 4.35 4.37 -11.00
CA TYR A 1 3.45 3.65 -11.92
C TYR A 1 2.84 4.62 -12.93
N GLN A 2 2.61 4.14 -14.13
CA GLN A 2 2.03 4.94 -15.22
C GLN A 2 0.52 5.13 -14.98
N GLN A 3 0.06 6.35 -15.17
CA GLN A 3 -1.37 6.70 -15.09
C GLN A 3 -1.82 7.32 -16.43
N GLY A 4 -2.55 6.56 -17.25
CA GLY A 4 -2.85 6.95 -18.64
C GLY A 4 -1.60 6.94 -19.53
N ASN A 5 -1.65 7.66 -20.65
CA ASN A 5 -0.56 7.63 -21.62
C ASN A 5 0.57 8.62 -21.32
N ASN A 6 0.30 9.71 -20.57
CA ASN A 6 1.23 10.84 -20.43
C ASN A 6 1.48 11.24 -18.96
N ARG A 7 1.18 10.38 -17.99
CA ARG A 7 1.38 10.67 -16.57
C ARG A 7 2.11 9.53 -15.88
N ILE A 8 3.05 9.88 -15.03
CA ILE A 8 3.78 8.97 -14.16
C ILE A 8 3.54 9.42 -12.72
N ASN A 9 3.05 8.52 -11.88
CA ASN A 9 3.01 8.75 -10.44
C ASN A 9 4.21 8.06 -9.81
N ALA A 10 5.02 8.81 -9.08
CA ALA A 10 6.14 8.31 -8.30
C ALA A 10 5.84 8.49 -6.81
N ASP A 11 5.85 7.37 -6.05
CA ASP A 11 5.80 7.40 -4.60
C ASP A 11 7.25 7.24 -4.11
N ILE A 12 7.82 8.32 -3.56
CA ILE A 12 9.22 8.35 -3.14
C ILE A 12 9.26 8.51 -1.62
N PRO A 13 9.42 7.41 -0.86
CA PRO A 13 9.53 7.48 0.59
C PRO A 13 10.79 8.24 0.99
N GLY A 14 10.66 9.26 1.86
CA GLY A 14 11.79 10.04 2.36
C GLY A 14 12.38 11.02 1.35
N ALA A 15 11.63 11.38 0.29
CA ALA A 15 12.06 12.40 -0.66
C ALA A 15 12.29 13.74 0.06
N THR A 16 13.43 14.34 -0.21
CA THR A 16 13.79 15.71 0.19
C THR A 16 13.52 16.66 -0.95
N ASP A 17 13.48 17.99 -0.67
CA ASP A 17 13.34 19.04 -1.69
C ASP A 17 14.40 18.94 -2.79
N GLU A 18 15.60 18.42 -2.45
CA GLU A 18 16.68 18.19 -3.40
C GLU A 18 16.34 17.12 -4.43
N ILE A 19 15.70 16.03 -4.00
CA ILE A 19 15.26 14.95 -4.91
C ILE A 19 14.19 15.47 -5.87
N PHE A 20 13.27 16.32 -5.40
CA PHE A 20 12.26 16.94 -6.27
C PHE A 20 12.89 17.89 -7.28
N LYS A 21 13.89 18.69 -6.89
CA LYS A 21 14.65 19.52 -7.82
C LYS A 21 15.35 18.71 -8.90
N THR A 22 16.03 17.64 -8.51
CA THR A 22 16.72 16.74 -9.44
C THR A 22 15.78 16.08 -10.44
N LEU A 23 14.53 15.80 -10.04
CA LEU A 23 13.51 15.22 -10.93
C LEU A 23 12.89 16.26 -11.87
N GLN A 24 12.85 17.54 -11.47
CA GLN A 24 12.29 18.63 -12.29
C GLN A 24 13.28 19.15 -13.32
N GLU A 25 14.55 19.12 -12.99
CA GLU A 25 15.65 19.54 -13.88
C GLU A 25 16.42 18.26 -14.27
N PRO A 26 16.04 17.57 -15.38
CA PRO A 26 16.85 16.47 -15.86
C PRO A 26 18.26 17.00 -16.12
N GLY A 27 19.21 16.44 -15.40
CA GLY A 27 20.59 16.90 -15.45
C GLY A 27 21.15 16.74 -16.86
N VAL A 28 21.84 17.75 -17.30
CA VAL A 28 22.54 17.74 -18.58
C VAL A 28 23.90 17.05 -18.39
N LEU A 29 24.06 15.90 -19.02
CA LEU A 29 25.34 15.20 -19.06
C LEU A 29 26.12 15.64 -20.30
N GLU A 30 27.35 16.12 -20.11
CA GLU A 30 28.24 16.57 -21.17
C GLU A 30 29.61 15.98 -21.00
N PHE A 31 30.21 15.60 -22.12
CA PHE A 31 31.63 15.26 -22.22
C PHE A 31 32.35 16.41 -22.88
N ARG A 32 33.25 17.03 -22.15
CA ARG A 32 33.98 18.25 -22.62
C ARG A 32 35.46 17.92 -22.80
N ASP A 33 36.00 18.38 -23.89
CA ASP A 33 37.43 18.34 -24.19
C ASP A 33 38.24 19.31 -23.29
N PRO A 34 39.57 19.29 -23.32
CA PRO A 34 40.40 20.22 -22.53
C PRO A 34 40.18 21.71 -22.85
N SER A 35 39.57 22.03 -24.00
CA SER A 35 39.23 23.41 -24.36
C SER A 35 37.87 23.85 -23.78
N GLY A 36 37.13 22.94 -23.17
CA GLY A 36 35.78 23.15 -22.63
C GLY A 36 34.64 22.96 -23.65
N LYS A 37 34.98 22.50 -24.85
CA LYS A 37 33.99 22.24 -25.91
C LYS A 37 33.27 20.92 -25.62
N VAL A 38 31.92 20.92 -25.71
CA VAL A 38 31.11 19.74 -25.63
C VAL A 38 31.32 18.87 -26.87
N VAL A 39 31.71 17.60 -26.64
CA VAL A 39 31.98 16.62 -27.70
C VAL A 39 30.86 15.60 -27.78
N PHE A 40 30.37 15.13 -26.62
CA PHE A 40 29.27 14.20 -26.48
C PHE A 40 28.30 14.66 -25.38
N THR A 41 27.06 14.24 -25.47
CA THR A 41 25.99 14.60 -24.55
C THR A 41 25.29 13.35 -23.99
N GLY A 42 24.37 13.51 -23.04
CA GLY A 42 23.54 12.42 -22.54
C GLY A 42 22.74 11.69 -23.62
N ALA A 43 22.37 12.37 -24.71
CA ALA A 43 21.67 11.74 -25.84
C ALA A 43 22.49 10.67 -26.59
N ASP A 44 23.83 10.73 -26.45
CA ASP A 44 24.75 9.77 -27.03
C ASP A 44 24.87 8.48 -26.19
N ILE A 45 24.31 8.48 -24.96
CA ILE A 45 24.32 7.37 -24.02
C ILE A 45 22.99 6.61 -24.10
N LYS A 46 23.07 5.29 -24.29
CA LYS A 46 21.91 4.41 -24.31
C LYS A 46 21.53 3.93 -22.90
N ASP A 47 22.51 3.61 -22.07
CA ASP A 47 22.32 3.08 -20.71
C ASP A 47 23.56 3.37 -19.85
N ALA A 48 23.34 3.44 -18.52
CA ALA A 48 24.40 3.58 -17.53
C ALA A 48 24.11 2.64 -16.37
N GLN A 49 25.09 1.81 -15.99
CA GLN A 49 24.95 0.83 -14.92
C GLN A 49 26.14 0.90 -13.95
N PRO A 50 25.90 0.74 -12.62
CA PRO A 50 27.01 0.57 -11.69
C PRO A 50 27.60 -0.83 -11.88
N ALA A 51 28.91 -0.90 -11.95
CA ALA A 51 29.65 -2.16 -12.12
C ALA A 51 30.87 -2.18 -11.19
N THR A 52 31.45 -3.37 -11.01
CA THR A 52 32.74 -3.54 -10.37
C THR A 52 33.76 -3.82 -11.48
N GLY A 53 34.60 -2.83 -11.74
CA GLY A 53 35.69 -2.96 -12.69
C GLY A 53 36.99 -3.39 -11.97
N SER A 54 37.91 -3.97 -12.69
CA SER A 54 39.27 -4.14 -12.20
C SER A 54 40.15 -3.06 -12.84
N ASP A 55 40.83 -2.29 -12.01
CA ASP A 55 41.85 -1.39 -12.49
C ASP A 55 42.96 -2.21 -13.16
N GLN A 56 43.22 -1.97 -14.43
CA GLN A 56 44.23 -2.67 -15.21
C GLN A 56 45.67 -2.38 -14.73
N GLN A 57 45.89 -1.30 -13.96
CA GLN A 57 47.21 -0.91 -13.46
C GLN A 57 47.51 -1.45 -12.06
N THR A 58 46.48 -1.53 -11.19
CA THR A 58 46.66 -1.94 -9.79
C THR A 58 46.09 -3.32 -9.46
N GLY A 59 45.27 -3.88 -10.34
CA GLY A 59 44.61 -5.19 -10.13
C GLY A 59 43.58 -5.19 -9.01
N THR A 60 43.22 -4.03 -8.48
CA THR A 60 42.22 -3.86 -7.43
C THR A 60 40.81 -3.71 -8.02
N ASN A 61 39.81 -4.29 -7.34
CA ASN A 61 38.41 -4.08 -7.73
C ASN A 61 37.98 -2.65 -7.34
N GLU A 62 37.55 -1.90 -8.33
CA GLU A 62 37.07 -0.53 -8.15
C GLU A 62 35.60 -0.43 -8.57
N SER A 63 34.83 0.43 -7.89
CA SER A 63 33.47 0.74 -8.30
C SER A 63 33.49 1.69 -9.49
N VAL A 64 32.81 1.30 -10.57
CA VAL A 64 32.77 2.06 -11.81
C VAL A 64 31.35 2.23 -12.32
N VAL A 65 31.14 3.25 -13.17
CA VAL A 65 29.92 3.35 -13.96
C VAL A 65 30.20 2.92 -15.37
N GLU A 66 29.56 1.85 -15.84
CA GLU A 66 29.63 1.40 -17.22
C GLU A 66 28.58 2.13 -18.05
N LEU A 67 29.04 2.79 -19.11
CA LEU A 67 28.22 3.51 -20.08
C LEU A 67 28.09 2.66 -21.34
N THR A 68 26.89 2.48 -21.81
CA THR A 68 26.59 1.91 -23.14
C THR A 68 26.21 3.05 -24.08
N LEU A 69 26.95 3.20 -25.18
CA LEU A 69 26.71 4.24 -26.17
C LEU A 69 25.60 3.83 -27.14
N THR A 70 24.93 4.84 -27.75
CA THR A 70 24.03 4.59 -28.87
C THR A 70 24.79 4.11 -30.11
N ALA A 71 24.12 3.51 -31.09
CA ALA A 71 24.76 3.01 -32.29
C ALA A 71 25.48 4.13 -33.06
N ASP A 72 24.85 5.31 -33.14
CA ASP A 72 25.38 6.48 -33.86
C ASP A 72 26.57 7.13 -33.12
N ALA A 73 26.55 7.10 -31.79
CA ALA A 73 27.62 7.64 -30.96
C ALA A 73 28.84 6.72 -30.91
N LYS A 74 28.68 5.41 -31.02
CA LYS A 74 29.75 4.42 -30.96
C LYS A 74 30.91 4.72 -31.91
N ASP A 75 30.59 4.94 -33.19
CA ASP A 75 31.61 5.14 -34.20
C ASP A 75 32.31 6.50 -33.99
N LYS A 76 31.54 7.56 -33.73
CA LYS A 76 32.06 8.92 -33.43
C LYS A 76 32.95 8.90 -32.18
N PHE A 77 32.57 8.14 -31.14
CA PHE A 77 33.33 8.05 -29.90
C PHE A 77 34.63 7.28 -30.13
N GLY A 78 34.60 6.21 -30.96
CA GLY A 78 35.77 5.45 -31.37
C GLY A 78 36.78 6.32 -32.13
N GLU A 79 36.33 7.09 -33.13
CA GLU A 79 37.16 7.99 -33.89
C GLU A 79 37.77 9.11 -33.03
N TYR A 80 36.93 9.70 -32.15
CA TYR A 80 37.38 10.77 -31.26
C TYR A 80 38.43 10.28 -30.28
N THR A 81 38.18 9.15 -29.60
CA THR A 81 39.12 8.58 -28.61
C THR A 81 40.43 8.10 -29.27
N ALA A 82 40.37 7.58 -30.50
CA ALA A 82 41.57 7.24 -31.27
C ALA A 82 42.45 8.44 -31.57
N ALA A 83 41.86 9.57 -31.87
CA ALA A 83 42.57 10.83 -32.24
C ALA A 83 43.13 11.58 -31.01
N HIS A 84 42.60 11.38 -29.82
CA HIS A 84 42.89 12.14 -28.60
C HIS A 84 43.46 11.28 -27.46
N ILE A 85 44.21 10.21 -27.77
CA ILE A 85 44.85 9.36 -26.77
C ILE A 85 45.85 10.22 -25.92
N GLY A 86 45.72 10.10 -24.59
CA GLY A 86 46.50 10.84 -23.61
C GLY A 86 45.88 12.16 -23.18
N GLU A 87 44.78 12.56 -23.79
CA GLU A 87 44.02 13.76 -23.39
C GLU A 87 42.95 13.46 -22.36
N VAL A 88 42.52 14.48 -21.62
CA VAL A 88 41.46 14.36 -20.61
C VAL A 88 40.12 14.65 -21.29
N LEU A 89 39.15 13.71 -21.15
CA LEU A 89 37.76 13.89 -21.53
C LEU A 89 36.92 14.06 -20.26
N ALA A 90 36.72 15.33 -19.87
CA ALA A 90 36.03 15.64 -18.62
C ALA A 90 34.53 15.42 -18.74
N ILE A 91 33.92 14.75 -17.74
CA ILE A 91 32.50 14.47 -17.67
C ILE A 91 31.84 15.43 -16.70
N TYR A 92 30.88 16.19 -17.21
CA TYR A 92 30.15 17.21 -16.48
C TYR A 92 28.68 16.77 -16.31
N TYR A 93 28.11 17.03 -15.15
CA TYR A 93 26.70 16.92 -14.89
C TYR A 93 26.21 18.24 -14.28
N ASN A 94 25.29 18.94 -14.95
CA ASN A 94 24.84 20.29 -14.57
C ASN A 94 25.98 21.29 -14.34
N ASP A 95 26.93 21.32 -15.26
CA ASP A 95 28.15 22.15 -15.18
C ASP A 95 29.14 21.83 -14.04
N GLU A 96 28.86 20.81 -13.24
CA GLU A 96 29.79 20.30 -12.24
C GLU A 96 30.59 19.10 -12.80
N ALA A 97 31.90 19.18 -12.67
CA ALA A 97 32.80 18.12 -13.16
C ALA A 97 32.73 16.93 -12.20
N ILE A 98 32.14 15.79 -12.65
CA ILE A 98 32.01 14.56 -11.85
C ILE A 98 33.20 13.62 -12.02
N SER A 99 33.85 13.63 -13.18
CA SER A 99 35.04 12.84 -13.44
C SER A 99 35.89 13.49 -14.55
N LYS A 100 37.20 13.26 -14.50
CA LYS A 100 38.16 13.77 -15.50
C LYS A 100 39.07 12.63 -15.97
N PRO A 101 38.53 11.58 -16.61
CA PRO A 101 39.33 10.48 -17.08
C PRO A 101 40.25 10.88 -18.22
N THR A 102 41.42 10.24 -18.28
CA THR A 102 42.33 10.32 -19.44
C THR A 102 41.96 9.23 -20.43
N ILE A 103 41.98 9.56 -21.71
CA ILE A 103 41.76 8.60 -22.80
C ILE A 103 42.99 7.70 -22.92
N ASN A 104 42.90 6.45 -22.44
CA ASN A 104 44.01 5.50 -22.46
C ASN A 104 44.14 4.74 -23.79
N GLY A 105 43.12 4.78 -24.63
CA GLY A 105 43.11 4.12 -25.93
C GLY A 105 41.79 4.33 -26.68
N ALA A 106 41.73 3.88 -27.93
CA ALA A 106 40.53 3.98 -28.75
C ALA A 106 39.39 3.06 -28.18
N ILE A 107 38.24 3.67 -27.94
CA ILE A 107 37.06 2.97 -27.39
C ILE A 107 36.10 2.64 -28.53
N THR A 108 36.33 1.57 -29.26
CA THR A 108 35.52 1.15 -30.41
C THR A 108 34.41 0.15 -30.03
N GLY A 109 34.39 -0.33 -28.79
CA GLY A 109 33.44 -1.36 -28.31
C GLY A 109 32.02 -0.85 -28.12
N GLY A 110 31.82 0.47 -28.01
CA GLY A 110 30.53 1.07 -27.69
C GLY A 110 30.20 1.05 -26.19
N THR A 111 31.15 0.64 -25.35
CA THR A 111 31.08 0.73 -23.89
C THR A 111 32.26 1.54 -23.37
N ALA A 112 31.99 2.42 -22.40
CA ALA A 112 33.01 3.21 -21.70
C ALA A 112 32.81 3.08 -20.20
N GLN A 113 33.86 3.28 -19.41
CA GLN A 113 33.79 3.19 -17.95
C GLN A 113 34.23 4.52 -17.33
N ILE A 114 33.44 4.99 -16.35
CA ILE A 114 33.81 6.10 -15.49
C ILE A 114 34.40 5.51 -14.22
N THR A 115 35.66 5.78 -13.94
CA THR A 115 36.39 5.33 -12.76
C THR A 115 36.53 6.44 -11.73
N GLY A 116 37.08 6.13 -10.54
CA GLY A 116 37.34 7.11 -9.49
C GLY A 116 36.17 7.31 -8.51
N MET A 117 35.24 6.37 -8.46
CA MET A 117 34.16 6.36 -7.47
C MET A 117 34.67 5.85 -6.12
N LYS A 118 34.27 6.50 -5.01
CA LYS A 118 34.67 6.09 -3.65
C LYS A 118 34.11 4.74 -3.25
N ASP A 119 32.86 4.48 -3.64
CA ASP A 119 32.16 3.25 -3.32
C ASP A 119 31.08 2.89 -4.37
N PHE A 120 30.45 1.74 -4.19
CA PHE A 120 29.41 1.24 -5.11
C PHE A 120 28.13 2.09 -5.06
N GLU A 121 27.83 2.73 -3.92
CA GLU A 121 26.64 3.58 -3.78
C GLU A 121 26.82 4.90 -4.56
N GLU A 122 28.02 5.46 -4.57
CA GLU A 122 28.34 6.63 -5.41
C GLU A 122 28.22 6.29 -6.91
N ALA A 123 28.77 5.13 -7.32
CA ALA A 123 28.63 4.66 -8.70
C ALA A 123 27.17 4.45 -9.10
N LYS A 124 26.35 3.91 -8.19
CA LYS A 124 24.91 3.69 -8.40
C LYS A 124 24.13 5.01 -8.49
N ALA A 125 24.44 5.98 -7.63
CA ALA A 125 23.82 7.31 -7.66
C ALA A 125 24.16 8.01 -8.99
N LEU A 126 25.41 8.00 -9.42
CA LEU A 126 25.86 8.58 -10.68
C LEU A 126 25.21 7.89 -11.89
N ALA A 127 25.20 6.56 -11.94
CA ALA A 127 24.54 5.80 -13.01
C ALA A 127 23.05 6.16 -13.12
N SER A 128 22.38 6.34 -11.98
CA SER A 128 20.96 6.72 -11.94
C SER A 128 20.76 8.14 -12.46
N SER A 129 21.63 9.09 -12.08
CA SER A 129 21.58 10.48 -12.56
C SER A 129 21.84 10.57 -14.07
N ILE A 130 22.81 9.79 -14.58
CA ILE A 130 23.07 9.71 -16.02
C ILE A 130 21.85 9.17 -16.77
N ARG A 131 21.23 8.08 -16.30
CA ARG A 131 20.03 7.50 -16.92
C ARG A 131 18.86 8.49 -16.95
N ILE A 132 18.69 9.30 -15.91
CA ILE A 132 17.68 10.37 -15.91
C ILE A 132 18.01 11.43 -16.97
N GLY A 133 19.28 11.85 -17.07
CA GLY A 133 19.74 12.85 -18.04
C GLY A 133 19.79 12.37 -19.50
N THR A 134 19.62 11.06 -19.76
CA THR A 134 19.50 10.52 -21.14
C THR A 134 18.06 10.52 -21.66
N LEU A 135 17.08 10.82 -20.81
CA LEU A 135 15.67 10.88 -21.22
C LEU A 135 15.40 12.19 -21.94
N ASP A 136 15.10 12.10 -23.23
CA ASP A 136 14.66 13.22 -24.09
C ASP A 136 13.22 13.71 -23.75
N LEU A 137 12.82 13.60 -22.47
CA LEU A 137 11.47 13.91 -22.00
C LEU A 137 11.53 15.03 -20.95
N GLU A 138 10.92 16.13 -21.28
CA GLU A 138 10.66 17.20 -20.31
C GLU A 138 9.56 16.73 -19.32
N LEU A 139 9.96 16.43 -18.09
CA LEU A 139 9.03 16.06 -17.04
C LEU A 139 8.44 17.32 -16.40
N LYS A 140 7.16 17.59 -16.65
CA LYS A 140 6.44 18.68 -15.99
C LYS A 140 5.72 18.18 -14.75
N GLN A 141 6.08 18.70 -13.60
CA GLN A 141 5.38 18.43 -12.36
C GLN A 141 3.93 18.96 -12.44
N LEU A 142 2.97 18.05 -12.42
CA LEU A 142 1.54 18.38 -12.40
C LEU A 142 1.04 18.55 -10.97
N GLN A 143 1.52 17.73 -10.05
CA GLN A 143 1.14 17.75 -8.64
C GLN A 143 2.24 17.13 -7.80
N ALA A 144 2.68 17.80 -6.73
CA ALA A 144 3.42 17.20 -5.64
C ALA A 144 2.53 17.16 -4.41
N LYS A 145 2.47 15.99 -3.77
CA LYS A 145 1.81 15.83 -2.48
C LYS A 145 2.85 15.31 -1.50
N GLU A 146 3.40 16.21 -0.71
CA GLU A 146 4.27 15.82 0.39
C GLU A 146 3.43 15.28 1.54
N VAL A 147 3.61 14.00 1.85
CA VAL A 147 3.12 13.42 3.09
C VAL A 147 4.34 13.28 4.00
N SER A 148 4.59 14.28 4.83
CA SER A 148 5.71 14.21 5.75
C SER A 148 5.57 13.00 6.68
N ALA A 149 6.70 12.37 7.05
CA ALA A 149 6.73 11.25 7.98
C ALA A 149 6.02 11.59 9.32
N LYS A 150 6.08 12.85 9.73
CA LYS A 150 5.39 13.37 10.91
C LYS A 150 3.87 13.37 10.75
N LEU A 151 3.34 13.75 9.58
CA LEU A 151 1.89 13.69 9.27
C LEU A 151 1.41 12.23 9.25
N GLY A 152 2.19 11.32 8.68
CA GLY A 152 1.87 9.89 8.68
C GLY A 152 1.85 9.28 10.08
N ALA A 153 2.85 9.59 10.91
CA ALA A 153 2.92 9.11 12.29
C ALA A 153 1.77 9.65 13.15
N THR A 154 1.46 10.95 13.06
CA THR A 154 0.34 11.55 13.78
C THR A 154 -1.00 10.99 13.33
N ALA A 155 -1.19 10.78 12.02
CA ALA A 155 -2.42 10.19 11.49
C ALA A 155 -2.60 8.73 11.96
N LEU A 156 -1.52 7.95 12.01
CA LEU A 156 -1.55 6.57 12.51
C LEU A 156 -1.91 6.54 14.00
N GLU A 157 -1.24 7.34 14.83
CA GLU A 157 -1.51 7.43 16.27
C GLU A 157 -2.96 7.81 16.54
N THR A 158 -3.44 8.90 15.94
CA THR A 158 -4.82 9.37 16.09
C THR A 158 -5.83 8.30 15.62
N SER A 159 -5.54 7.62 14.50
CA SER A 159 -6.40 6.55 13.98
C SER A 159 -6.45 5.34 14.89
N LEU A 160 -5.32 4.95 15.51
CA LEU A 160 -5.29 3.85 16.48
C LEU A 160 -6.08 4.18 17.76
N ILE A 161 -5.97 5.40 18.26
CA ILE A 161 -6.78 5.87 19.39
C ILE A 161 -8.26 5.84 19.03
N ALA A 162 -8.65 6.39 17.89
CA ALA A 162 -10.03 6.40 17.42
C ALA A 162 -10.58 4.97 17.23
N ALA A 163 -9.79 4.06 16.63
CA ALA A 163 -10.15 2.66 16.48
C ALA A 163 -10.34 1.97 17.86
N GLY A 164 -9.45 2.21 18.81
CA GLY A 164 -9.55 1.69 20.18
C GLY A 164 -10.83 2.15 20.87
N ILE A 165 -11.12 3.46 20.82
CA ILE A 165 -12.37 4.02 21.37
C ILE A 165 -13.59 3.39 20.67
N GLY A 166 -13.56 3.28 19.35
CA GLY A 166 -14.63 2.66 18.57
C GLY A 166 -14.89 1.21 18.96
N ILE A 167 -13.84 0.40 19.11
CA ILE A 167 -13.95 -1.00 19.56
C ILE A 167 -14.60 -1.07 20.94
N VAL A 168 -14.15 -0.26 21.91
CA VAL A 168 -14.71 -0.24 23.27
C VAL A 168 -16.19 0.13 23.25
N LEU A 169 -16.57 1.18 22.51
CA LEU A 169 -17.97 1.59 22.38
C LEU A 169 -18.84 0.51 21.77
N VAL A 170 -18.35 -0.17 20.72
CA VAL A 170 -19.05 -1.29 20.08
C VAL A 170 -19.20 -2.47 21.03
N ILE A 171 -18.16 -2.83 21.79
CA ILE A 171 -18.23 -3.92 22.77
C ILE A 171 -19.28 -3.61 23.86
N ILE A 172 -19.27 -2.38 24.38
CA ILE A 172 -20.28 -1.94 25.37
C ILE A 172 -21.68 -2.01 24.78
N PHE A 173 -21.88 -1.45 23.59
CA PHE A 173 -23.19 -1.46 22.91
C PHE A 173 -23.68 -2.89 22.69
N MET A 174 -22.85 -3.77 22.13
CA MET A 174 -23.22 -5.15 21.86
C MET A 174 -23.52 -5.93 23.15
N THR A 175 -22.73 -5.69 24.20
CA THR A 175 -22.95 -6.35 25.50
C THR A 175 -24.26 -5.90 26.16
N VAL A 176 -24.59 -4.61 26.10
CA VAL A 176 -25.84 -4.08 26.64
C VAL A 176 -27.04 -4.58 25.84
N MET A 177 -26.93 -4.62 24.50
CA MET A 177 -28.06 -5.02 23.63
C MET A 177 -28.28 -6.54 23.56
N TYR A 178 -27.22 -7.32 23.60
CA TYR A 178 -27.27 -8.76 23.35
C TYR A 178 -26.77 -9.63 24.51
N LEU A 179 -26.32 -9.02 25.62
CA LEU A 179 -25.81 -9.71 26.83
C LEU A 179 -24.67 -10.70 26.50
N ILE A 180 -24.83 -11.97 26.79
CA ILE A 180 -23.79 -13.00 26.54
C ILE A 180 -23.39 -13.13 25.07
N PRO A 181 -24.29 -13.19 24.08
CA PRO A 181 -23.91 -13.06 22.67
C PRO A 181 -23.12 -11.79 22.38
N GLY A 182 -23.48 -10.64 22.99
CA GLY A 182 -22.76 -9.40 22.84
C GLY A 182 -21.32 -9.47 23.39
N LEU A 183 -21.14 -10.08 24.55
CA LEU A 183 -19.81 -10.32 25.11
C LEU A 183 -18.98 -11.26 24.21
N ALA A 184 -19.61 -12.31 23.67
CA ALA A 184 -18.96 -13.23 22.74
C ALA A 184 -18.48 -12.50 21.46
N SER A 185 -19.32 -11.58 20.93
CA SER A 185 -18.92 -10.78 19.76
C SER A 185 -17.80 -9.80 20.11
N GLY A 186 -17.77 -9.25 21.32
CA GLY A 186 -16.69 -8.39 21.79
C GLY A 186 -15.33 -9.10 21.81
N ILE A 187 -15.30 -10.33 22.36
CA ILE A 187 -14.09 -11.18 22.33
C ILE A 187 -13.71 -11.51 20.88
N ALA A 188 -14.69 -11.88 20.06
CA ALA A 188 -14.45 -12.16 18.65
C ALA A 188 -13.93 -10.96 17.88
N LEU A 189 -14.36 -9.73 18.21
CA LEU A 189 -13.89 -8.49 17.60
C LEU A 189 -12.42 -8.20 17.94
N ILE A 190 -11.99 -8.49 19.16
CA ILE A 190 -10.57 -8.39 19.56
C ILE A 190 -9.73 -9.38 18.75
N ILE A 191 -10.18 -10.63 18.64
CA ILE A 191 -9.49 -11.66 17.84
C ILE A 191 -9.46 -11.25 16.36
N TYR A 192 -10.57 -10.75 15.83
CA TYR A 192 -10.66 -10.24 14.48
C TYR A 192 -9.62 -9.14 14.21
N THR A 193 -9.54 -8.15 15.09
CA THR A 193 -8.58 -7.04 14.96
C THR A 193 -7.14 -7.56 14.94
N ALA A 194 -6.82 -8.51 15.83
CA ALA A 194 -5.50 -9.14 15.86
C ALA A 194 -5.21 -9.92 14.56
N LEU A 195 -6.19 -10.66 14.02
CA LEU A 195 -6.06 -11.39 12.77
C LEU A 195 -5.85 -10.46 11.57
N VAL A 196 -6.57 -9.33 11.50
CA VAL A 196 -6.40 -8.33 10.44
C VAL A 196 -4.97 -7.77 10.46
N LEU A 197 -4.48 -7.34 11.62
CA LEU A 197 -3.13 -6.79 11.77
C LEU A 197 -2.06 -7.83 11.44
N LEU A 198 -2.24 -9.07 11.89
CA LEU A 198 -1.34 -10.18 11.57
C LEU A 198 -1.30 -10.45 10.07
N THR A 199 -2.45 -10.46 9.41
CA THR A 199 -2.57 -10.72 7.98
C THR A 199 -1.90 -9.60 7.17
N ILE A 200 -2.15 -8.33 7.50
CA ILE A 200 -1.51 -7.18 6.86
C ILE A 200 0.01 -7.29 6.97
N LYS A 201 0.53 -7.64 8.17
CA LYS A 201 1.97 -7.81 8.40
C LYS A 201 2.52 -9.02 7.62
N ALA A 202 1.81 -10.15 7.61
CA ALA A 202 2.26 -11.38 6.95
C ALA A 202 2.38 -11.23 5.43
N PHE A 203 1.46 -10.47 4.81
CA PHE A 203 1.48 -10.19 3.37
C PHE A 203 2.31 -8.95 2.99
N GLY A 204 2.94 -8.27 3.93
CA GLY A 204 3.75 -7.08 3.68
C GLY A 204 2.96 -5.92 3.07
N ILE A 205 1.67 -5.79 3.40
CA ILE A 205 0.79 -4.77 2.83
C ILE A 205 1.13 -3.41 3.43
N THR A 206 1.50 -2.45 2.58
CA THR A 206 1.77 -1.08 3.01
C THR A 206 0.48 -0.39 3.44
N LEU A 207 0.43 0.05 4.69
CA LEU A 207 -0.70 0.80 5.23
C LEU A 207 -0.64 2.25 4.73
N THR A 208 -1.52 2.57 3.79
CA THR A 208 -1.78 3.96 3.35
C THR A 208 -2.85 4.60 4.27
N LEU A 209 -2.98 5.94 4.25
CA LEU A 209 -4.05 6.61 5.01
C LEU A 209 -5.47 6.06 4.67
N PRO A 210 -5.84 5.90 3.40
CA PRO A 210 -7.08 5.20 3.06
C PRO A 210 -7.10 3.73 3.49
N GLY A 211 -5.95 3.05 3.50
CA GLY A 211 -5.84 1.67 3.99
C GLY A 211 -6.18 1.56 5.49
N ILE A 212 -5.74 2.52 6.30
CA ILE A 212 -6.11 2.61 7.73
C ILE A 212 -7.63 2.81 7.86
N ALA A 213 -8.21 3.71 7.06
CA ALA A 213 -9.66 3.90 7.03
C ALA A 213 -10.42 2.61 6.64
N GLY A 214 -9.87 1.82 5.70
CA GLY A 214 -10.40 0.50 5.33
C GLY A 214 -10.40 -0.49 6.49
N VAL A 215 -9.33 -0.53 7.29
CA VAL A 215 -9.26 -1.35 8.50
C VAL A 215 -10.33 -0.92 9.51
N ILE A 216 -10.45 0.38 9.81
CA ILE A 216 -11.43 0.90 10.77
C ILE A 216 -12.86 0.59 10.30
N LEU A 217 -13.15 0.81 9.03
CA LEU A 217 -14.45 0.49 8.44
C LEU A 217 -14.75 -1.00 8.55
N SER A 218 -13.78 -1.87 8.28
CA SER A 218 -13.96 -3.32 8.36
C SER A 218 -14.20 -3.81 9.80
N ILE A 219 -13.65 -3.13 10.82
CA ILE A 219 -13.96 -3.39 12.24
C ILE A 219 -15.45 -3.13 12.52
N GLY A 220 -16.02 -2.05 12.00
CA GLY A 220 -17.46 -1.77 12.10
C GLY A 220 -18.31 -2.86 11.45
N MET A 221 -17.96 -3.25 10.22
CA MET A 221 -18.68 -4.30 9.48
C MET A 221 -18.56 -5.68 10.10
N ALA A 222 -17.47 -5.97 10.82
CA ALA A 222 -17.30 -7.26 11.51
C ALA A 222 -18.35 -7.54 12.57
N VAL A 223 -18.99 -6.50 13.09
CA VAL A 223 -20.07 -6.60 14.09
C VAL A 223 -21.42 -6.86 13.45
N ASP A 224 -21.68 -6.35 12.25
CA ASP A 224 -22.96 -6.46 11.57
C ASP A 224 -23.39 -7.92 11.35
N ALA A 225 -22.47 -8.78 10.98
CA ALA A 225 -22.72 -10.21 10.85
C ALA A 225 -23.21 -10.82 12.17
N ASN A 226 -22.60 -10.43 13.30
CA ASN A 226 -22.98 -10.90 14.62
C ASN A 226 -24.38 -10.38 15.03
N VAL A 227 -24.71 -9.13 14.68
CA VAL A 227 -26.04 -8.54 14.94
C VAL A 227 -27.13 -9.36 14.25
N ILE A 228 -26.93 -9.69 12.96
CA ILE A 228 -27.88 -10.52 12.18
C ILE A 228 -28.05 -11.90 12.82
N ILE A 229 -26.94 -12.56 13.18
CA ILE A 229 -26.94 -13.87 13.81
C ILE A 229 -27.69 -13.82 15.15
N PHE A 230 -27.39 -12.84 15.99
CA PHE A 230 -28.00 -12.73 17.32
C PHE A 230 -29.47 -12.37 17.27
N ALA A 231 -29.88 -11.55 16.31
CA ALA A 231 -31.31 -11.28 16.07
C ALA A 231 -32.05 -12.59 15.76
N ARG A 232 -31.48 -13.45 14.90
CA ARG A 232 -32.11 -14.78 14.61
C ARG A 232 -32.10 -15.72 15.80
N ILE A 233 -31.04 -15.75 16.59
CA ILE A 233 -30.99 -16.54 17.83
C ILE A 233 -32.11 -16.11 18.79
N ARG A 234 -32.32 -14.79 18.96
CA ARG A 234 -33.38 -14.23 19.80
C ARG A 234 -34.79 -14.60 19.31
N GLU A 235 -35.02 -14.53 17.99
CA GLU A 235 -36.28 -14.97 17.37
C GLU A 235 -36.58 -16.45 17.66
N GLU A 236 -35.57 -17.32 17.55
CA GLU A 236 -35.72 -18.73 17.80
C GLU A 236 -35.93 -19.02 19.30
N ILE A 237 -35.32 -18.28 20.21
CA ILE A 237 -35.59 -18.37 21.66
C ILE A 237 -37.02 -17.89 21.97
N ALA A 238 -37.48 -16.82 21.36
CA ALA A 238 -38.82 -16.30 21.53
C ALA A 238 -39.89 -17.29 21.04
N SER A 239 -39.58 -18.12 20.03
CA SER A 239 -40.44 -19.20 19.56
C SER A 239 -40.48 -20.44 20.49
N GLY A 240 -39.85 -20.36 21.68
CA GLY A 240 -39.88 -21.44 22.70
C GLY A 240 -38.80 -22.50 22.53
N LYS A 241 -37.79 -22.31 21.67
CA LYS A 241 -36.71 -23.27 21.50
C LYS A 241 -35.67 -23.16 22.61
N THR A 242 -34.99 -24.25 22.89
CA THR A 242 -33.83 -24.24 23.79
C THR A 242 -32.71 -23.39 23.24
N VAL A 243 -31.88 -22.78 24.11
CA VAL A 243 -30.75 -21.95 23.71
C VAL A 243 -29.81 -22.66 22.72
N GLN A 244 -29.53 -23.93 22.95
CA GLN A 244 -28.69 -24.73 22.07
C GLN A 244 -29.28 -24.90 20.66
N SER A 245 -30.58 -25.20 20.58
CA SER A 245 -31.30 -25.31 19.29
C SER A 245 -31.41 -23.96 18.59
N ALA A 246 -31.70 -22.89 19.35
CA ALA A 246 -31.81 -21.54 18.85
C ALA A 246 -30.47 -21.04 18.28
N MET A 247 -29.35 -21.31 18.95
CA MET A 247 -28.03 -21.03 18.42
C MET A 247 -27.77 -21.76 17.09
N LYS A 248 -28.03 -23.06 17.03
CA LYS A 248 -27.80 -23.84 15.80
C LYS A 248 -28.61 -23.28 14.64
N ILE A 249 -29.91 -23.10 14.80
CA ILE A 249 -30.83 -22.62 13.76
C ILE A 249 -30.54 -21.16 13.41
N GLY A 250 -30.24 -20.31 14.40
CA GLY A 250 -29.92 -18.89 14.20
C GLY A 250 -28.72 -18.72 13.32
N PHE A 251 -27.63 -19.46 13.55
CA PHE A 251 -26.44 -19.43 12.68
C PHE A 251 -26.77 -19.95 11.26
N GLU A 252 -27.51 -21.06 11.13
CA GLU A 252 -27.87 -21.62 9.83
C GLU A 252 -28.72 -20.65 9.01
N LYS A 253 -29.74 -20.02 9.61
CA LYS A 253 -30.61 -19.07 8.93
C LYS A 253 -29.92 -17.73 8.60
N ALA A 254 -29.01 -17.27 9.46
CA ALA A 254 -28.29 -16.03 9.26
C ALA A 254 -27.18 -16.13 8.21
N THR A 255 -26.64 -17.34 7.97
CA THR A 255 -25.47 -17.53 7.10
C THR A 255 -25.70 -16.95 5.70
N SER A 256 -26.84 -17.22 5.06
CA SER A 256 -27.13 -16.70 3.73
C SER A 256 -27.11 -15.16 3.71
N ALA A 257 -27.84 -14.53 4.63
CA ALA A 257 -27.91 -13.06 4.70
C ALA A 257 -26.55 -12.42 4.97
N VAL A 258 -25.73 -13.03 5.84
CA VAL A 258 -24.37 -12.55 6.14
C VAL A 258 -23.47 -12.70 4.91
N VAL A 259 -23.53 -13.84 4.21
CA VAL A 259 -22.71 -14.06 3.01
C VAL A 259 -23.14 -13.10 1.90
N ASP A 260 -24.43 -13.00 1.61
CA ASP A 260 -24.96 -12.16 0.52
C ASP A 260 -24.57 -10.68 0.72
N GLY A 261 -24.71 -10.17 1.95
CA GLY A 261 -24.34 -8.78 2.26
C GLY A 261 -22.83 -8.49 2.13
N ASN A 262 -22.01 -9.45 2.53
CA ASN A 262 -20.55 -9.29 2.48
C ASN A 262 -19.97 -9.54 1.07
N VAL A 263 -20.57 -10.45 0.28
CA VAL A 263 -20.12 -10.71 -1.11
C VAL A 263 -20.22 -9.47 -1.98
N THR A 264 -21.30 -8.71 -1.89
CA THR A 264 -21.44 -7.45 -2.64
C THR A 264 -20.33 -6.45 -2.33
N THR A 265 -20.01 -6.27 -1.06
CA THR A 265 -18.93 -5.36 -0.64
C THR A 265 -17.56 -5.92 -1.03
N PHE A 266 -17.38 -7.24 -0.97
CA PHE A 266 -16.15 -7.90 -1.40
C PHE A 266 -15.91 -7.73 -2.90
N ILE A 267 -16.95 -7.85 -3.74
CA ILE A 267 -16.85 -7.57 -5.19
C ILE A 267 -16.40 -6.13 -5.43
N ALA A 268 -16.97 -5.15 -4.70
CA ALA A 268 -16.55 -3.77 -4.81
C ALA A 268 -15.07 -3.58 -4.42
N ALA A 269 -14.62 -4.24 -3.35
CA ALA A 269 -13.21 -4.21 -2.93
C ALA A 269 -12.29 -4.83 -4.00
N VAL A 270 -12.69 -5.94 -4.62
CA VAL A 270 -11.94 -6.59 -5.72
C VAL A 270 -11.83 -5.66 -6.92
N VAL A 271 -12.94 -5.05 -7.36
CA VAL A 271 -12.95 -4.11 -8.48
C VAL A 271 -12.03 -2.91 -8.20
N LEU A 272 -12.11 -2.33 -6.99
CA LEU A 272 -11.21 -1.25 -6.58
C LEU A 272 -9.75 -1.69 -6.50
N GLY A 273 -9.47 -2.93 -6.14
CA GLY A 273 -8.12 -3.50 -6.12
C GLY A 273 -7.50 -3.64 -7.51
N PHE A 274 -8.31 -4.00 -8.51
CA PHE A 274 -7.86 -4.14 -9.91
C PHE A 274 -7.78 -2.81 -10.64
N LEU A 275 -8.83 -1.99 -10.56
CA LEU A 275 -8.94 -0.73 -11.31
C LEU A 275 -8.38 0.48 -10.57
N GLY A 276 -8.26 0.41 -9.25
CA GLY A 276 -7.74 1.47 -8.43
C GLY A 276 -6.24 1.71 -8.65
N SER A 277 -5.77 2.90 -8.31
CA SER A 277 -4.35 3.27 -8.37
C SER A 277 -3.88 3.80 -7.01
N GLY A 278 -2.58 3.66 -6.73
CA GLY A 278 -1.93 4.22 -5.54
C GLY A 278 -2.63 3.87 -4.23
N SER A 279 -2.99 4.88 -3.47
CA SER A 279 -3.59 4.74 -2.14
C SER A 279 -4.96 4.04 -2.14
N VAL A 280 -5.71 4.08 -3.26
CA VAL A 280 -7.01 3.39 -3.39
C VAL A 280 -6.84 1.88 -3.38
N LYS A 281 -5.76 1.34 -3.95
CA LYS A 281 -5.42 -0.09 -3.85
C LYS A 281 -5.20 -0.52 -2.41
N GLY A 282 -4.50 0.29 -1.62
CA GLY A 282 -4.29 0.02 -0.20
C GLY A 282 -5.60 -0.11 0.57
N PHE A 283 -6.56 0.80 0.33
CA PHE A 283 -7.91 0.71 0.88
C PHE A 283 -8.62 -0.58 0.44
N ALA A 284 -8.58 -0.91 -0.84
CA ALA A 284 -9.25 -2.08 -1.39
C ALA A 284 -8.74 -3.40 -0.78
N TYR A 285 -7.43 -3.54 -0.63
CA TYR A 285 -6.81 -4.72 -0.04
C TYR A 285 -7.16 -4.88 1.44
N THR A 286 -7.06 -3.80 2.22
CA THR A 286 -7.40 -3.85 3.65
C THR A 286 -8.88 -4.12 3.87
N LEU A 287 -9.76 -3.53 3.06
CA LEU A 287 -11.19 -3.78 3.09
C LEU A 287 -11.52 -5.23 2.73
N GLY A 288 -10.97 -5.74 1.61
CA GLY A 288 -11.21 -7.11 1.15
C GLY A 288 -10.77 -8.17 2.17
N ILE A 289 -9.58 -8.02 2.74
CA ILE A 289 -9.07 -8.87 3.81
C ILE A 289 -9.99 -8.77 5.04
N GLY A 290 -10.37 -7.56 5.42
CA GLY A 290 -11.27 -7.32 6.54
C GLY A 290 -12.60 -8.04 6.38
N ILE A 291 -13.22 -8.01 5.20
CA ILE A 291 -14.48 -8.69 4.91
C ILE A 291 -14.34 -10.22 5.07
N VAL A 292 -13.30 -10.82 4.48
CA VAL A 292 -13.08 -12.27 4.56
C VAL A 292 -12.87 -12.71 6.02
N LEU A 293 -12.02 -11.97 6.75
CA LEU A 293 -11.76 -12.27 8.16
C LEU A 293 -12.97 -12.02 9.06
N SER A 294 -13.80 -11.01 8.78
CA SER A 294 -15.02 -10.72 9.54
C SER A 294 -16.03 -11.85 9.40
N MET A 295 -16.24 -12.36 8.18
CA MET A 295 -17.11 -13.50 7.93
C MET A 295 -16.60 -14.75 8.66
N PHE A 296 -15.30 -15.04 8.56
CA PHE A 296 -14.69 -16.15 9.29
C PHE A 296 -14.89 -16.00 10.80
N THR A 297 -14.62 -14.82 11.34
CA THR A 297 -14.73 -14.56 12.78
C THR A 297 -16.16 -14.68 13.27
N ALA A 298 -17.13 -14.12 12.54
CA ALA A 298 -18.54 -14.19 12.91
C ALA A 298 -19.08 -15.64 12.86
N MET A 299 -18.80 -16.39 11.80
CA MET A 299 -19.38 -17.71 11.59
C MET A 299 -18.65 -18.83 12.36
N VAL A 300 -17.34 -18.69 12.58
CA VAL A 300 -16.54 -19.75 13.23
C VAL A 300 -16.20 -19.35 14.67
N ILE A 301 -15.51 -18.23 14.87
CA ILE A 301 -14.99 -17.86 16.19
C ILE A 301 -16.12 -17.49 17.16
N THR A 302 -17.06 -16.64 16.74
CA THR A 302 -18.20 -16.27 17.60
C THR A 302 -19.06 -17.47 17.93
N ARG A 303 -19.28 -18.36 16.96
CA ARG A 303 -20.01 -19.62 17.19
C ARG A 303 -19.31 -20.51 18.22
N PHE A 304 -17.99 -20.61 18.15
CA PHE A 304 -17.20 -21.39 19.09
C PHE A 304 -17.26 -20.78 20.50
N ILE A 305 -17.10 -19.47 20.63
CA ILE A 305 -17.16 -18.77 21.93
C ILE A 305 -18.55 -18.94 22.57
N LEU A 306 -19.64 -18.80 21.80
CA LEU A 306 -20.99 -19.01 22.30
C LEU A 306 -21.22 -20.43 22.79
N LYS A 307 -20.72 -21.45 22.06
CA LYS A 307 -20.76 -22.83 22.51
C LYS A 307 -19.97 -23.05 23.79
N ALA A 308 -18.81 -22.39 23.92
CA ALA A 308 -18.01 -22.45 25.13
C ALA A 308 -18.76 -21.84 26.34
N PHE A 309 -19.40 -20.69 26.19
CA PHE A 309 -20.22 -20.10 27.25
C PHE A 309 -21.40 -21.00 27.64
N TYR A 310 -22.06 -21.61 26.67
CA TYR A 310 -23.12 -22.59 26.95
C TYR A 310 -22.59 -23.82 27.71
N ALA A 311 -21.42 -24.32 27.35
CA ALA A 311 -20.75 -25.45 28.02
C ALA A 311 -20.32 -25.12 29.45
N LEU A 312 -19.92 -23.87 29.71
CA LEU A 312 -19.61 -23.36 31.05
C LEU A 312 -20.83 -23.20 31.98
N GLY A 313 -22.02 -23.56 31.50
CA GLY A 313 -23.24 -23.55 32.31
C GLY A 313 -24.15 -22.34 32.13
N ILE A 314 -23.81 -21.36 31.25
CA ILE A 314 -24.70 -20.24 30.95
C ILE A 314 -25.78 -20.69 29.98
N LYS A 315 -26.84 -21.31 30.51
CA LYS A 315 -27.91 -21.92 29.71
C LYS A 315 -29.25 -21.21 29.79
N ASP A 316 -29.42 -20.27 30.73
CA ASP A 316 -30.67 -19.53 30.89
C ASP A 316 -30.92 -18.60 29.68
N PRO A 317 -32.10 -18.73 29.01
CA PRO A 317 -32.50 -17.89 27.90
C PRO A 317 -32.43 -16.37 28.17
N LYS A 318 -32.56 -15.97 29.47
CA LYS A 318 -32.47 -14.54 29.85
C LYS A 318 -31.14 -13.93 29.51
N PHE A 319 -30.05 -14.68 29.53
CA PHE A 319 -28.71 -14.19 29.19
C PHE A 319 -28.48 -14.06 27.70
N TYR A 320 -29.33 -14.61 26.84
CA TYR A 320 -29.23 -14.54 25.38
C TYR A 320 -30.15 -13.46 24.78
N GLY A 321 -30.79 -12.68 25.63
CA GLY A 321 -31.67 -11.59 25.27
C GLY A 321 -33.11 -12.01 25.07
N LYS A 322 -34.00 -11.31 25.74
CA LYS A 322 -35.46 -11.51 25.60
C LYS A 322 -35.97 -10.63 24.48
N GLN A 323 -36.70 -11.18 23.52
CA GLN A 323 -37.42 -10.35 22.57
C GLN A 323 -38.52 -9.64 23.31
N VAL A 324 -38.52 -8.32 23.32
CA VAL A 324 -39.64 -7.53 23.85
C VAL A 324 -40.71 -7.53 22.77
N GLU A 325 -41.83 -8.19 23.02
CA GLU A 325 -43.01 -8.04 22.16
C GLU A 325 -43.44 -6.61 22.15
N ARG A 326 -43.08 -5.88 21.09
CA ARG A 326 -43.57 -4.51 20.86
C ARG A 326 -44.98 -4.63 20.30
N LYS A 327 -45.90 -3.95 20.91
CA LYS A 327 -47.26 -3.83 20.34
C LYS A 327 -47.12 -3.30 18.89
N PRO A 328 -47.78 -3.95 17.91
CA PRO A 328 -47.70 -3.51 16.54
C PRO A 328 -48.18 -2.06 16.45
N ILE A 329 -47.40 -1.22 15.80
CA ILE A 329 -47.77 0.16 15.52
C ILE A 329 -48.77 0.12 14.37
N ASP A 330 -49.97 0.62 14.60
CA ASP A 330 -51.00 0.72 13.56
C ASP A 330 -50.65 1.87 12.59
N PHE A 331 -49.84 1.54 11.57
CA PHE A 331 -49.45 2.45 10.52
C PHE A 331 -50.64 2.87 9.65
N VAL A 332 -51.61 1.96 9.46
CA VAL A 332 -52.76 2.19 8.60
C VAL A 332 -53.77 3.13 9.27
N GLY A 333 -54.07 2.91 10.56
CA GLY A 333 -54.94 3.80 11.33
C GLY A 333 -54.34 5.19 11.57
N LYS A 334 -53.02 5.32 11.59
CA LYS A 334 -52.30 6.59 11.80
C LYS A 334 -51.66 7.15 10.53
N LYS A 335 -52.14 6.75 9.35
CA LYS A 335 -51.56 7.14 8.05
C LYS A 335 -51.42 8.68 7.89
N ALA A 336 -52.35 9.47 8.38
CA ALA A 336 -52.30 10.94 8.29
C ALA A 336 -51.06 11.53 9.04
N ILE A 337 -50.64 10.93 10.16
CA ILE A 337 -49.46 11.36 10.92
C ILE A 337 -48.19 10.99 10.20
N PHE A 338 -48.12 9.77 9.61
CA PHE A 338 -46.93 9.29 8.89
C PHE A 338 -46.77 9.90 7.49
N ILE A 339 -47.78 10.46 6.91
CA ILE A 339 -47.69 11.21 5.64
C ILE A 339 -47.28 12.68 5.89
N ALA A 340 -47.57 13.21 7.09
CA ALA A 340 -47.25 14.59 7.46
C ALA A 340 -45.80 14.77 8.02
N ILE A 341 -45.07 13.67 8.26
CA ILE A 341 -43.66 13.65 8.62
C ILE A 341 -42.83 13.31 7.38
#